data_2fd077e111c059c325630b30e15531bd
#
_entry.id   2fd077e111c059c325630b30e15531bd
#
_cell.length_a   1.000
_cell.length_b   1.000
_cell.length_c   1.000
_cell.angle_alpha   90.00
_cell.angle_beta   90.00
_cell.angle_gamma   90.00
#
_symmetry.space_group_name_H-M   'P 1'
#
loop_
_entity.id
_entity.type
_entity.pdbx_description
1 polymer ?
#
loop_
_entity_poly.entity_id
_entity_poly.type
_entity_poly.pdbx_seq_one_letter_code
_entity_poly.pdbx_strand_id
1 'polypeptide(L)'
;MSGPDVGDKAPNFTAKLQNGEDWMLSENLKKTGIILYFYPKDSTPGCTTQACDFRDAMPVLNSENWTVIGVSRDSAASHIRFIDKQNLNFNLIVDPNTEIHQLYGAWG
;
A
#
# COMPACT_ATOMS: atom_id res chain seq x y z
N MET A 1 11.22 -16.80 -1.37
CA MET A 1 10.83 -16.20 -2.66
C MET A 1 11.59 -14.92 -2.88
N SER A 2 12.11 -14.73 -4.06
CA SER A 2 12.86 -13.50 -4.39
C SER A 2 11.95 -12.51 -5.11
N GLY A 3 12.04 -11.25 -4.74
CA GLY A 3 11.39 -10.15 -5.43
C GLY A 3 12.43 -9.32 -6.19
N PRO A 4 12.05 -8.14 -6.69
CA PRO A 4 12.99 -7.26 -7.35
C PRO A 4 14.03 -6.72 -6.36
N ASP A 5 15.25 -6.54 -6.85
CA ASP A 5 16.33 -5.91 -6.11
C ASP A 5 16.34 -4.40 -6.36
N VAL A 6 17.10 -3.68 -5.55
CA VAL A 6 17.31 -2.25 -5.75
C VAL A 6 17.89 -1.99 -7.14
N GLY A 7 17.26 -1.09 -7.88
CA GLY A 7 17.62 -0.77 -9.25
C GLY A 7 16.86 -1.55 -10.30
N ASP A 8 16.17 -2.61 -9.93
CA ASP A 8 15.32 -3.36 -10.84
C ASP A 8 14.01 -2.61 -11.12
N LYS A 9 13.46 -2.85 -12.31
CA LYS A 9 12.13 -2.32 -12.64
C LYS A 9 11.08 -3.00 -11.76
N ALA A 10 10.24 -2.21 -11.08
CA ALA A 10 9.18 -2.74 -10.25
C ALA A 10 8.16 -3.51 -11.10
N PRO A 11 7.79 -4.75 -10.72
CA PRO A 11 6.76 -5.51 -11.43
C PRO A 11 5.43 -4.75 -11.43
N ASN A 12 4.81 -4.61 -12.61
CA ASN A 12 3.50 -4.01 -12.71
C ASN A 12 2.41 -4.97 -12.22
N PHE A 13 1.34 -4.41 -11.68
CA PHE A 13 0.18 -5.20 -11.23
C PHE A 13 -1.07 -4.33 -11.23
N THR A 14 -2.22 -5.01 -11.21
CA THR A 14 -3.53 -4.40 -10.97
C THR A 14 -4.14 -5.05 -9.74
N ALA A 15 -4.70 -4.23 -8.86
CA ALA A 15 -5.30 -4.70 -7.61
C ALA A 15 -6.55 -3.88 -7.29
N LYS A 16 -7.31 -4.33 -6.29
CA LYS A 16 -8.46 -3.57 -5.78
C LYS A 16 -8.03 -2.73 -4.58
N LEU A 17 -8.51 -1.51 -4.54
CA LEU A 17 -8.44 -0.66 -3.35
C LEU A 17 -9.59 -1.00 -2.40
N GLN A 18 -9.55 -0.43 -1.19
CA GLN A 18 -10.58 -0.65 -0.17
C GLN A 18 -11.98 -0.23 -0.63
N ASN A 19 -12.08 0.69 -1.57
CA ASN A 19 -13.36 1.18 -2.10
C ASN A 19 -13.86 0.37 -3.33
N GLY A 20 -13.16 -0.70 -3.71
CA GLY A 20 -13.50 -1.54 -4.84
C GLY A 20 -12.99 -1.06 -6.19
N GLU A 21 -12.34 0.08 -6.26
CA GLU A 21 -11.76 0.58 -7.50
C GLU A 21 -10.51 -0.22 -7.89
N ASP A 22 -10.29 -0.35 -9.19
CA ASP A 22 -9.06 -0.93 -9.71
C ASP A 22 -7.90 0.06 -9.58
N TRP A 23 -6.73 -0.45 -9.24
CA TRP A 23 -5.52 0.34 -9.13
C TRP A 23 -4.38 -0.36 -9.85
N MET A 24 -3.79 0.29 -10.83
CA MET A 24 -2.68 -0.26 -11.61
C MET A 24 -1.42 0.57 -11.35
N LEU A 25 -0.32 -0.10 -10.99
CA LEU A 25 0.92 0.56 -10.63
C LEU A 25 1.46 1.44 -11.78
N SER A 26 1.53 0.89 -13.00
CA SER A 26 2.11 1.63 -14.12
C SER A 26 1.33 2.91 -14.46
N GLU A 27 0.02 2.90 -14.33
CA GLU A 27 -0.80 4.10 -14.58
C GLU A 27 -0.58 5.17 -13.51
N ASN A 28 -0.42 4.76 -12.27
CA ASN A 28 -0.20 5.70 -11.16
C ASN A 28 1.22 6.26 -11.17
N LEU A 29 2.21 5.47 -11.60
CA LEU A 29 3.60 5.95 -11.74
C LEU A 29 3.76 7.06 -12.78
N LYS A 30 2.82 7.19 -13.72
CA LYS A 30 2.82 8.30 -14.67
C LYS A 30 2.50 9.64 -14.02
N LYS A 31 1.84 9.62 -12.86
CA LYS A 31 1.34 10.81 -12.16
C LYS A 31 2.21 11.21 -10.98
N THR A 32 2.77 10.25 -10.26
CA THR A 32 3.46 10.45 -8.99
C THR A 32 4.45 9.34 -8.73
N GLY A 33 5.44 9.60 -7.88
CA GLY A 33 6.24 8.53 -7.30
C GLY A 33 5.36 7.75 -6.32
N ILE A 34 5.60 6.44 -6.19
CA ILE A 34 4.80 5.57 -5.33
C ILE A 34 5.70 4.96 -4.25
N ILE A 35 5.28 5.11 -2.99
CA ILE A 35 5.84 4.39 -1.86
C ILE A 35 4.87 3.26 -1.54
N LEU A 36 5.25 2.05 -1.92
CA LEU A 36 4.44 0.85 -1.72
C LEU A 36 4.98 0.14 -0.49
N TYR A 37 4.18 0.01 0.58
CA TYR A 37 4.64 -0.69 1.78
C TYR A 37 3.72 -1.86 2.10
N PHE A 38 4.34 -2.95 2.57
CA PHE A 38 3.65 -4.19 2.91
C PHE A 38 3.61 -4.33 4.43
N TYR A 39 2.45 -4.73 4.94
CA TYR A 39 2.29 -4.95 6.38
C TYR A 39 1.41 -6.17 6.62
N PRO A 40 1.58 -6.86 7.77
CA PRO A 40 0.92 -8.15 7.98
C PRO A 40 -0.58 -8.06 8.29
N LYS A 41 -1.03 -7.03 9.00
CA LYS A 41 -2.42 -6.99 9.43
C LYS A 41 -2.86 -5.60 9.88
N ASP A 42 -4.07 -5.18 9.46
CA ASP A 42 -4.68 -3.93 9.92
C ASP A 42 -4.85 -3.90 11.45
N SER A 43 -4.76 -2.71 12.00
CA SER A 43 -5.07 -2.42 13.41
C SER A 43 -4.20 -3.13 14.45
N THR A 44 -3.10 -3.74 14.05
CA THR A 44 -2.09 -4.20 15.01
C THR A 44 -1.25 -3.00 15.49
N PRO A 45 -0.68 -3.02 16.71
CA PRO A 45 0.03 -1.85 17.25
C PRO A 45 1.17 -1.33 16.37
N GLY A 46 2.03 -2.23 15.87
CA GLY A 46 3.15 -1.83 15.00
C GLY A 46 2.68 -1.29 13.66
N CYS A 47 1.69 -1.93 13.04
CA CYS A 47 1.14 -1.48 11.76
C CYS A 47 0.38 -0.17 11.90
N THR A 48 -0.31 0.03 13.02
CA THR A 48 -1.00 1.29 13.30
C THR A 48 0.00 2.44 13.44
N THR A 49 1.11 2.24 14.15
CA THR A 49 2.16 3.25 14.29
C THR A 49 2.75 3.62 12.93
N GLN A 50 3.07 2.63 12.12
CA GLN A 50 3.62 2.84 10.78
C GLN A 50 2.65 3.61 9.88
N ALA A 51 1.37 3.23 9.89
CA ALA A 51 0.34 3.89 9.09
C ALA A 51 0.16 5.35 9.52
N CYS A 52 0.15 5.62 10.82
CA CYS A 52 0.04 6.98 11.35
C CYS A 52 1.26 7.84 10.99
N ASP A 53 2.46 7.26 10.99
CA ASP A 53 3.67 7.96 10.57
C ASP A 53 3.57 8.37 9.09
N PHE A 54 3.12 7.47 8.22
CA PHE A 54 2.89 7.81 6.81
C PHE A 54 1.79 8.85 6.65
N ARG A 55 0.69 8.72 7.41
CA ARG A 55 -0.39 9.72 7.40
C ARG A 55 0.14 11.12 7.69
N ASP A 56 0.96 11.23 8.72
CA ASP A 56 1.51 12.52 9.16
C ASP A 56 2.53 13.07 8.17
N ALA A 57 3.21 12.21 7.43
CA ALA A 57 4.18 12.58 6.40
C ALA A 57 3.54 12.94 5.04
N MET A 58 2.27 12.57 4.82
CA MET A 58 1.63 12.75 3.50
C MET A 58 1.63 14.18 2.98
N PRO A 59 1.39 15.23 3.77
CA PRO A 59 1.45 16.60 3.23
C PRO A 59 2.81 16.93 2.60
N VAL A 60 3.91 16.52 3.24
CA VAL A 60 5.26 16.73 2.71
C VAL A 60 5.52 15.84 1.50
N LEU A 61 5.13 14.56 1.59
CA LEU A 61 5.31 13.62 0.48
C LEU A 61 4.55 14.08 -0.77
N ASN A 62 3.30 14.52 -0.61
CA ASN A 62 2.51 15.02 -1.72
C ASN A 62 3.12 16.27 -2.34
N SER A 63 3.69 17.17 -1.54
CA SER A 63 4.35 18.37 -2.04
C SER A 63 5.58 18.04 -2.90
N GLU A 64 6.19 16.88 -2.67
CA GLU A 64 7.32 16.36 -3.43
C GLU A 64 6.90 15.35 -4.52
N ASN A 65 5.61 15.26 -4.78
CA ASN A 65 5.01 14.37 -5.78
C ASN A 65 5.20 12.89 -5.46
N TRP A 66 5.05 12.51 -4.19
CA TRP A 66 5.03 11.13 -3.73
C TRP A 66 3.67 10.75 -3.15
N THR A 67 3.25 9.51 -3.38
CA THR A 67 2.02 8.96 -2.82
C THR A 67 2.35 7.64 -2.13
N VAL A 68 1.81 7.45 -0.93
CA VAL A 68 1.95 6.20 -0.17
C VAL A 68 0.74 5.32 -0.47
N ILE A 69 0.98 4.03 -0.60
CA ILE A 69 -0.09 3.03 -0.65
C ILE A 69 0.35 1.80 0.16
N GLY A 70 -0.54 1.32 1.01
CA GLY A 70 -0.28 0.15 1.84
C GLY A 70 -0.89 -1.10 1.24
N VAL A 71 -0.28 -2.25 1.51
CA VAL A 71 -0.73 -3.55 1.01
C VAL A 71 -0.77 -4.55 2.16
N SER A 72 -1.92 -5.14 2.39
CA SER A 72 -2.04 -6.30 3.27
C SER A 72 -3.08 -7.28 2.74
N ARG A 73 -3.15 -8.45 3.37
CA ARG A 73 -4.12 -9.48 2.99
C ARG A 73 -5.50 -9.29 3.61
N ASP A 74 -5.69 -8.24 4.39
CA ASP A 74 -6.99 -7.95 5.02
C ASP A 74 -8.04 -7.60 3.97
N SER A 75 -9.32 -7.77 4.36
CA SER A 75 -10.45 -7.47 3.48
C SER A 75 -10.64 -5.98 3.27
N ALA A 76 -11.39 -5.62 2.23
CA ALA A 76 -11.78 -4.24 1.98
C ALA A 76 -12.49 -3.62 3.19
N ALA A 77 -13.39 -4.38 3.83
CA ALA A 77 -14.09 -3.89 5.02
C ALA A 77 -13.14 -3.59 6.18
N SER A 78 -12.13 -4.45 6.39
CA SER A 78 -11.10 -4.23 7.40
C SER A 78 -10.29 -2.95 7.11
N HIS A 79 -9.89 -2.77 5.86
CA HIS A 79 -9.16 -1.58 5.42
C HIS A 79 -9.98 -0.30 5.64
N ILE A 80 -11.26 -0.32 5.32
CA ILE A 80 -12.14 0.83 5.54
C ILE A 80 -12.19 1.20 7.01
N ARG A 81 -12.36 0.21 7.91
CA ARG A 81 -12.37 0.45 9.34
C ARG A 81 -11.04 1.03 9.84
N PHE A 82 -9.93 0.52 9.33
CA PHE A 82 -8.60 0.99 9.69
C PHE A 82 -8.37 2.44 9.25
N ILE A 83 -8.72 2.76 8.01
CA ILE A 83 -8.66 4.13 7.48
C ILE A 83 -9.50 5.08 8.32
N ASP A 84 -10.74 4.71 8.62
CA ASP A 84 -11.65 5.56 9.40
C ASP A 84 -11.15 5.77 10.83
N LYS A 85 -10.71 4.70 11.48
CA LYS A 85 -10.25 4.75 12.87
C LYS A 85 -8.99 5.59 13.04
N GLN A 86 -8.08 5.53 12.10
CA GLN A 86 -6.79 6.22 12.18
C GLN A 86 -6.74 7.49 11.32
N ASN A 87 -7.83 7.85 10.66
CA ASN A 87 -7.90 9.01 9.76
C ASN A 87 -6.80 8.97 8.70
N LEU A 88 -6.59 7.81 8.08
CA LEU A 88 -5.57 7.66 7.05
C LEU A 88 -5.96 8.45 5.80
N ASN A 89 -5.00 9.10 5.20
CA ASN A 89 -5.17 9.95 4.03
C ASN A 89 -4.53 9.34 2.77
N PHE A 90 -4.44 8.02 2.73
CA PHE A 90 -3.95 7.26 1.59
C PHE A 90 -4.72 5.94 1.46
N ASN A 91 -4.66 5.35 0.28
CA ASN A 91 -5.40 4.13 -0.03
C ASN A 91 -4.66 2.87 0.41
N LEU A 92 -5.42 1.80 0.59
CA LEU A 92 -4.89 0.47 0.92
C LEU A 92 -5.32 -0.54 -0.14
N ILE A 93 -4.38 -1.39 -0.55
CA ILE A 93 -4.62 -2.45 -1.52
C ILE A 93 -5.10 -3.71 -0.78
N VAL A 94 -6.12 -4.35 -1.36
CA VAL A 94 -6.66 -5.63 -0.89
C VAL A 94 -5.93 -6.74 -1.63
N ASP A 95 -5.13 -7.52 -0.91
CA ASP A 95 -4.32 -8.61 -1.49
C ASP A 95 -4.59 -9.95 -0.75
N PRO A 96 -5.82 -10.49 -0.84
CA PRO A 96 -6.24 -11.61 0.03
C PRO A 96 -5.45 -12.90 -0.20
N ASN A 97 -4.96 -13.12 -1.41
CA ASN A 97 -4.19 -14.32 -1.77
C ASN A 97 -2.69 -14.07 -1.76
N THR A 98 -2.24 -12.93 -1.25
CA THR A 98 -0.83 -12.53 -1.16
C THR A 98 -0.10 -12.52 -2.50
N GLU A 99 -0.83 -12.35 -3.60
CA GLU A 99 -0.24 -12.36 -4.95
C GLU A 99 0.76 -11.22 -5.15
N ILE A 100 0.40 -10.01 -4.70
CA ILE A 100 1.27 -8.84 -4.81
C ILE A 100 2.43 -8.95 -3.82
N HIS A 101 2.18 -9.46 -2.59
CA HIS A 101 3.24 -9.75 -1.64
C HIS A 101 4.27 -10.70 -2.25
N GLN A 102 3.83 -11.76 -2.90
CA GLN A 102 4.71 -12.74 -3.52
C GLN A 102 5.48 -12.14 -4.70
N LEU A 103 4.80 -11.34 -5.52
CA LEU A 103 5.40 -10.68 -6.67
C LEU A 103 6.60 -9.81 -6.27
N TYR A 104 6.54 -9.19 -5.09
CA TYR A 104 7.61 -8.33 -4.58
C TYR A 104 8.55 -9.02 -3.60
N GLY A 105 8.34 -10.32 -3.35
CA GLY A 105 9.16 -11.06 -2.39
C GLY A 105 8.90 -10.67 -0.94
N ALA A 106 7.75 -10.08 -0.65
CA ALA A 106 7.39 -9.58 0.68
C ALA A 106 6.59 -10.60 1.52
N TRP A 107 6.45 -11.82 1.03
CA TRP A 107 5.73 -12.90 1.70
C TRP A 107 6.62 -14.13 1.81
N GLY A 108 6.73 -14.65 3.01
CA GLY A 108 7.55 -15.84 3.23
C GLY A 108 7.54 -16.29 4.68
#